data_55db9ebbca49459e7cd3f7292acec55f
#
_entry.id   55db9ebbca49459e7cd3f7292acec55f
#
_cell.length_a   1.000
_cell.length_b   1.000
_cell.length_c   1.000
_cell.angle_alpha   90.00
_cell.angle_beta   90.00
_cell.angle_gamma   90.00
#
_symmetry.space_group_name_H-M   'P 1'
#
loop_
_entity.id
_entity.type
_entity.pdbx_description
1 polymer ?
#
loop_
_entity_poly.entity_id
_entity_poly.type
_entity_poly.pdbx_seq_one_letter_code
_entity_poly.pdbx_strand_id
1 'polypeptide(L)'
;MLRGSDAKRGYMRWWHSFQGICPTTQETRTFFVEYSILNPALGTSQPILGQHPYYKRHGLKPSYLCIKAGVFPEPGDSGLQLRAYYPLTSLQVAQDPFYMQFEDCVYSENRISGSIDISDEVARHRSLMTDAGSFIWDLEVHKAVACHTGYIANAFFTAVHALESFWHGEGIRTFFRGTVILNGVTYEVAPETSYGYADKHWGRSYNQPWLQFASGHLISEKTGRELKHSALAIDGCCPKFLFFPMRRRILMQLTYTGEDFEYHFGRPLTLSRCKWKVKETNKRFIWHFKAQNRTSVVRISGSCSKKQMMPLLYESPDGKVSDIPLWEGGNATGTIELYRRIGGSLELIDRLQFENGLCAYQRS
;
A
#
# COMPACT_ATOMS: atom_id res chain seq x y z
N MET A 1 2.87 7.34 15.99
CA MET A 1 2.94 8.69 15.39
C MET A 1 4.39 9.13 15.29
N LEU A 2 4.75 9.89 14.23
CA LEU A 2 6.08 10.49 14.10
C LEU A 2 6.39 11.41 15.27
N ARG A 3 7.68 11.49 15.66
CA ARG A 3 8.16 12.30 16.78
C ARG A 3 9.36 13.16 16.37
N GLY A 4 9.66 14.20 17.14
CA GLY A 4 10.83 15.05 16.94
C GLY A 4 10.91 15.70 15.55
N SER A 5 12.07 15.62 14.93
CA SER A 5 12.32 16.19 13.59
C SER A 5 11.48 15.52 12.48
N ASP A 6 11.14 14.24 12.63
CA ASP A 6 10.34 13.51 11.65
C ASP A 6 8.88 13.98 11.65
N ALA A 7 8.37 14.45 12.77
CA ALA A 7 7.06 15.06 12.84
C ALA A 7 6.98 16.42 12.13
N LYS A 8 8.11 17.15 11.98
CA LYS A 8 8.21 18.43 11.27
C LYS A 8 8.47 18.27 9.77
N ARG A 9 8.98 17.11 9.36
CA ARG A 9 9.33 16.80 7.99
C ARG A 9 9.17 15.30 7.76
N GLY A 10 7.93 14.85 7.69
CA GLY A 10 7.68 13.45 7.46
C GLY A 10 6.22 13.17 7.14
N TYR A 11 6.00 11.96 6.67
CA TYR A 11 4.68 11.45 6.34
C TYR A 11 4.41 10.14 7.05
N MET A 12 3.13 9.84 7.26
CA MET A 12 2.61 8.53 7.60
C MET A 12 1.42 8.26 6.71
N ARG A 13 1.28 7.04 6.24
CA ARG A 13 0.11 6.59 5.52
C ARG A 13 -0.24 5.17 5.91
N TRP A 14 -1.53 4.87 6.00
CA TRP A 14 -2.11 3.56 6.21
C TRP A 14 -2.96 3.24 5.01
N TRP A 15 -2.63 2.17 4.32
CA TRP A 15 -3.30 1.73 3.11
C TRP A 15 -4.13 0.49 3.37
N HIS A 16 -5.32 0.47 2.79
CA HIS A 16 -6.23 -0.66 2.80
C HIS A 16 -6.74 -0.86 1.38
N SER A 17 -6.74 -2.12 0.90
CA SER A 17 -7.40 -2.49 -0.33
C SER A 17 -8.24 -3.74 -0.11
N PHE A 18 -9.37 -3.84 -0.80
CA PHE A 18 -10.33 -4.92 -0.65
C PHE A 18 -11.27 -4.99 -1.84
N GLN A 19 -11.93 -6.13 -2.01
CA GLN A 19 -12.97 -6.29 -3.02
C GLN A 19 -14.36 -6.20 -2.39
N GLY A 20 -15.30 -5.65 -3.16
CA GLY A 20 -16.73 -5.63 -2.86
C GLY A 20 -17.53 -6.03 -4.08
N ILE A 21 -18.70 -6.58 -3.86
CA ILE A 21 -19.62 -7.10 -4.87
C ILE A 21 -20.91 -6.30 -4.82
N CYS A 22 -21.35 -5.76 -5.95
CA CYS A 22 -22.65 -5.13 -6.06
C CYS A 22 -23.74 -6.22 -6.02
N PRO A 23 -24.68 -6.21 -5.05
CA PRO A 23 -25.66 -7.28 -4.91
C PRO A 23 -26.66 -7.34 -6.09
N THR A 24 -26.88 -6.22 -6.77
CA THR A 24 -27.83 -6.14 -7.89
C THR A 24 -27.22 -6.57 -9.22
N THR A 25 -25.97 -6.19 -9.51
CA THR A 25 -25.32 -6.47 -10.80
C THR A 25 -24.34 -7.64 -10.74
N GLN A 26 -23.98 -8.11 -9.54
CA GLN A 26 -22.92 -9.09 -9.27
C GLN A 26 -21.53 -8.65 -9.76
N GLU A 27 -21.39 -7.36 -10.04
CA GLU A 27 -20.10 -6.77 -10.40
C GLU A 27 -19.18 -6.73 -9.20
N THR A 28 -17.98 -7.26 -9.37
CA THR A 28 -16.90 -7.19 -8.36
C THR A 28 -15.98 -6.03 -8.68
N ARG A 29 -15.68 -5.18 -7.69
CA ARG A 29 -14.76 -4.05 -7.81
C ARG A 29 -13.70 -4.10 -6.73
N THR A 30 -12.49 -3.62 -7.05
CA THR A 30 -11.40 -3.49 -6.09
C THR A 30 -11.30 -2.05 -5.62
N PHE A 31 -11.53 -1.84 -4.32
CA PHE A 31 -11.53 -0.55 -3.65
C PHE A 31 -10.24 -0.33 -2.87
N PHE A 32 -9.97 0.94 -2.55
CA PHE A 32 -8.90 1.31 -1.63
C PHE A 32 -9.31 2.48 -0.73
N VAL A 33 -8.73 2.50 0.47
CA VAL A 33 -8.81 3.62 1.43
C VAL A 33 -7.42 3.85 2.01
N GLU A 34 -6.94 5.08 1.94
CA GLU A 34 -5.67 5.51 2.53
C GLU A 34 -5.92 6.66 3.50
N TYR A 35 -5.44 6.50 4.72
CA TYR A 35 -5.33 7.56 5.71
C TYR A 35 -3.90 8.08 5.70
N SER A 36 -3.69 9.37 5.54
CA SER A 36 -2.34 9.92 5.49
C SER A 36 -2.22 11.22 6.29
N ILE A 37 -1.03 11.41 6.85
CA ILE A 37 -0.65 12.57 7.64
C ILE A 37 0.66 13.12 7.11
N LEU A 38 0.69 14.40 6.84
CA LEU A 38 1.89 15.07 6.35
C LEU A 38 2.31 16.18 7.31
N ASN A 39 3.60 16.14 7.73
CA ASN A 39 4.23 17.13 8.63
C ASN A 39 3.42 17.45 9.92
N PRO A 40 3.07 16.44 10.74
CA PRO A 40 2.12 16.59 11.84
C PRO A 40 2.50 17.64 12.89
N ALA A 41 3.79 17.93 13.10
CA ALA A 41 4.21 18.92 14.09
C ALA A 41 4.12 20.37 13.62
N LEU A 42 3.75 20.62 12.36
CA LEU A 42 3.52 22.00 11.89
C LEU A 42 2.15 22.54 12.30
N GLY A 43 1.21 21.67 12.65
CA GLY A 43 -0.06 21.88 13.32
C GLY A 43 -0.81 23.14 12.89
N THR A 44 -1.54 23.09 11.77
CA THR A 44 -2.28 24.23 11.27
C THR A 44 -3.78 24.04 11.46
N SER A 45 -4.51 25.15 11.66
CA SER A 45 -5.96 25.17 11.76
C SER A 45 -6.69 25.00 10.40
N GLN A 46 -5.91 24.94 9.31
CA GLN A 46 -6.39 24.68 7.96
C GLN A 46 -5.37 23.80 7.23
N PRO A 47 -5.77 22.94 6.29
CA PRO A 47 -4.84 22.15 5.50
C PRO A 47 -3.98 23.06 4.61
N ILE A 48 -2.66 22.88 4.68
CA ILE A 48 -1.70 23.57 3.81
C ILE A 48 -1.19 22.58 2.78
N LEU A 49 -1.58 22.76 1.52
CA LEU A 49 -1.09 21.97 0.39
C LEU A 49 0.05 22.71 -0.29
N GLY A 50 1.25 22.13 -0.36
CA GLY A 50 2.41 22.76 -0.98
C GLY A 50 2.24 23.00 -2.47
N GLN A 51 1.33 22.28 -3.13
CA GLN A 51 0.98 22.49 -4.54
C GLN A 51 0.02 23.65 -4.77
N HIS A 52 -0.68 24.12 -3.73
CA HIS A 52 -1.57 25.25 -3.88
C HIS A 52 -0.77 26.53 -4.20
N PRO A 53 -1.12 27.31 -5.27
CA PRO A 53 -0.32 28.44 -5.74
C PRO A 53 -0.02 29.49 -4.69
N TYR A 54 -0.97 29.73 -3.78
CA TYR A 54 -0.79 30.66 -2.66
C TYR A 54 0.29 30.19 -1.69
N TYR A 55 0.18 28.96 -1.19
CA TYR A 55 1.12 28.42 -0.19
C TYR A 55 2.52 28.22 -0.77
N LYS A 56 2.60 27.77 -2.04
CA LYS A 56 3.87 27.64 -2.78
C LYS A 56 4.61 28.98 -2.90
N ARG A 57 3.90 30.05 -3.25
CA ARG A 57 4.50 31.40 -3.36
C ARG A 57 5.01 31.94 -2.02
N HIS A 58 4.38 31.55 -0.90
CA HIS A 58 4.78 31.98 0.44
C HIS A 58 5.77 31.02 1.11
N GLY A 59 6.25 29.98 0.40
CA GLY A 59 7.23 29.02 0.91
C GLY A 59 6.71 28.18 2.08
N LEU A 60 5.39 28.04 2.22
CA LEU A 60 4.78 27.25 3.29
C LEU A 60 4.93 25.77 2.98
N LYS A 61 5.36 25.01 3.98
CA LYS A 61 5.45 23.56 3.88
C LYS A 61 4.06 22.94 4.00
N PRO A 62 3.78 21.86 3.25
CA PRO A 62 2.52 21.15 3.37
C PRO A 62 2.32 20.63 4.79
N SER A 63 1.07 20.69 5.26
CA SER A 63 0.71 20.19 6.59
C SER A 63 -0.79 19.91 6.61
N TYR A 64 -1.18 18.63 6.61
CA TYR A 64 -2.57 18.22 6.54
C TYR A 64 -2.76 16.76 6.94
N LEU A 65 -4.02 16.41 7.22
CA LEU A 65 -4.55 15.06 7.15
C LEU A 65 -5.17 14.89 5.76
N CYS A 66 -5.07 13.70 5.19
CA CYS A 66 -5.74 13.40 3.94
C CYS A 66 -6.34 11.99 3.98
N ILE A 67 -7.60 11.89 3.57
CA ILE A 67 -8.18 10.64 3.15
C ILE A 67 -8.11 10.58 1.64
N LYS A 68 -7.63 9.44 1.14
CA LYS A 68 -7.72 9.09 -0.27
C LYS A 68 -8.49 7.78 -0.37
N ALA A 69 -9.60 7.77 -1.09
CA ALA A 69 -10.42 6.59 -1.28
C ALA A 69 -10.88 6.48 -2.73
N GLY A 70 -11.23 5.28 -3.16
CA GLY A 70 -11.71 5.09 -4.52
C GLY A 70 -11.76 3.64 -4.95
N VAL A 71 -11.82 3.47 -6.28
CA VAL A 71 -11.94 2.18 -6.94
C VAL A 71 -10.94 2.10 -8.11
N PHE A 72 -10.24 0.98 -8.22
CA PHE A 72 -9.33 0.76 -9.35
C PHE A 72 -10.09 0.60 -10.67
N PRO A 73 -9.49 1.02 -11.81
CA PRO A 73 -10.08 0.83 -13.12
C PRO A 73 -10.31 -0.65 -13.44
N GLU A 74 -11.40 -0.91 -14.15
CA GLU A 74 -11.70 -2.17 -14.80
C GLU A 74 -11.80 -2.00 -16.32
N PRO A 75 -11.75 -3.07 -17.13
CA PRO A 75 -11.95 -2.96 -18.56
C PRO A 75 -13.29 -2.32 -18.90
N GLY A 76 -13.26 -1.08 -19.42
CA GLY A 76 -14.45 -0.29 -19.75
C GLY A 76 -14.82 0.79 -18.73
N ASP A 77 -14.13 0.84 -17.58
CA ASP A 77 -14.32 1.86 -16.55
C ASP A 77 -12.97 2.48 -16.15
N SER A 78 -12.93 3.81 -15.98
CA SER A 78 -11.70 4.57 -15.69
C SER A 78 -11.23 4.49 -14.25
N GLY A 79 -12.03 3.93 -13.35
CA GLY A 79 -11.81 4.03 -11.91
C GLY A 79 -12.10 5.42 -11.35
N LEU A 80 -11.93 5.60 -10.06
CA LEU A 80 -12.17 6.87 -9.37
C LEU A 80 -11.19 7.02 -8.21
N GLN A 81 -10.62 8.22 -8.03
CA GLN A 81 -9.81 8.57 -6.87
C GLN A 81 -10.29 9.88 -6.25
N LEU A 82 -10.81 9.82 -5.06
CA LEU A 82 -11.23 10.97 -4.27
C LEU A 82 -10.18 11.30 -3.20
N ARG A 83 -9.97 12.60 -2.95
CA ARG A 83 -9.12 13.10 -1.85
C ARG A 83 -9.81 14.21 -1.10
N ALA A 84 -9.88 14.06 0.21
CA ALA A 84 -10.32 15.10 1.12
C ALA A 84 -9.17 15.47 2.07
N TYR A 85 -9.00 16.76 2.33
CA TYR A 85 -7.92 17.31 3.15
C TYR A 85 -8.49 17.99 4.38
N TYR A 86 -7.89 17.72 5.54
CA TYR A 86 -8.36 18.21 6.83
C TYR A 86 -7.22 18.86 7.62
N PRO A 87 -7.55 19.82 8.52
CA PRO A 87 -6.56 20.42 9.38
C PRO A 87 -6.04 19.41 10.42
N LEU A 88 -4.77 19.53 10.79
CA LEU A 88 -4.19 18.69 11.84
C LEU A 88 -4.82 18.89 13.21
N THR A 89 -5.46 20.03 13.45
CA THR A 89 -6.17 20.33 14.70
C THR A 89 -7.43 19.48 14.89
N SER A 90 -7.99 18.90 13.83
CA SER A 90 -9.14 17.97 13.94
C SER A 90 -8.75 16.55 14.34
N LEU A 91 -7.44 16.22 14.35
CA LEU A 91 -6.96 14.88 14.64
C LEU A 91 -7.07 14.52 16.11
N GLN A 92 -7.79 13.45 16.40
CA GLN A 92 -7.81 12.77 17.68
C GLN A 92 -7.09 11.43 17.57
N VAL A 93 -6.18 11.13 18.49
CA VAL A 93 -5.39 9.88 18.49
C VAL A 93 -5.33 9.29 19.89
N ALA A 94 -5.68 8.01 20.00
CA ALA A 94 -5.31 7.14 21.13
C ALA A 94 -4.24 6.15 20.65
N GLN A 95 -3.36 5.67 21.56
CA GLN A 95 -2.26 4.79 21.20
C GLN A 95 -2.43 3.36 21.69
N ASP A 96 -3.26 3.13 22.70
CA ASP A 96 -3.50 1.82 23.26
C ASP A 96 -4.98 1.70 23.69
N PRO A 97 -5.81 1.02 22.90
CA PRO A 97 -5.57 0.53 21.53
C PRO A 97 -5.38 1.68 20.55
N PHE A 98 -4.71 1.41 19.42
CA PHE A 98 -4.52 2.45 18.40
C PHE A 98 -5.86 2.84 17.77
N TYR A 99 -6.13 4.14 17.83
CA TYR A 99 -7.33 4.76 17.29
C TYR A 99 -6.99 6.15 16.74
N MET A 100 -7.53 6.48 15.59
CA MET A 100 -7.39 7.78 14.96
C MET A 100 -8.74 8.20 14.42
N GLN A 101 -9.16 9.43 14.72
CA GLN A 101 -10.38 10.02 14.21
C GLN A 101 -10.14 11.47 13.79
N PHE A 102 -10.73 11.89 12.70
CA PHE A 102 -10.86 13.27 12.27
C PHE A 102 -12.13 13.39 11.41
N GLU A 103 -12.97 14.37 11.73
CA GLU A 103 -14.31 14.50 11.21
C GLU A 103 -15.09 13.18 11.42
N ASP A 104 -15.72 12.64 10.37
CA ASP A 104 -16.42 11.35 10.39
C ASP A 104 -15.53 10.16 10.06
N CYS A 105 -14.24 10.40 9.77
CA CYS A 105 -13.30 9.35 9.38
C CYS A 105 -12.65 8.70 10.61
N VAL A 106 -12.78 7.39 10.70
CA VAL A 106 -12.22 6.55 11.79
C VAL A 106 -11.26 5.53 11.22
N TYR A 107 -10.12 5.37 11.88
CA TYR A 107 -9.19 4.27 11.71
C TYR A 107 -8.85 3.64 13.05
N SER A 108 -9.04 2.34 13.17
CA SER A 108 -8.61 1.52 14.31
C SER A 108 -8.05 0.18 13.85
N GLU A 109 -7.59 -0.64 14.78
CA GLU A 109 -7.06 -1.97 14.45
C GLU A 109 -8.10 -2.90 13.81
N ASN A 110 -9.37 -2.72 14.15
CA ASN A 110 -10.47 -3.61 13.78
C ASN A 110 -11.61 -2.93 13.01
N ARG A 111 -11.50 -1.64 12.68
CA ARG A 111 -12.53 -0.92 11.91
C ARG A 111 -11.94 0.26 11.17
N ILE A 112 -12.39 0.45 9.94
CA ILE A 112 -12.23 1.68 9.17
C ILE A 112 -13.60 2.16 8.70
N SER A 113 -13.90 3.44 8.90
CA SER A 113 -15.14 4.04 8.42
C SER A 113 -14.97 5.50 8.07
N GLY A 114 -15.87 6.05 7.26
CA GLY A 114 -15.88 7.46 6.90
C GLY A 114 -16.61 7.73 5.60
N SER A 115 -16.56 8.98 5.19
CA SER A 115 -17.14 9.45 3.94
C SER A 115 -16.27 10.52 3.26
N ILE A 116 -16.37 10.58 1.94
CA ILE A 116 -15.81 11.66 1.10
C ILE A 116 -16.89 12.03 0.09
N ASP A 117 -17.15 13.33 -0.03
CA ASP A 117 -18.01 13.88 -1.08
C ASP A 117 -17.28 15.07 -1.71
N ILE A 118 -16.96 14.97 -2.99
CA ILE A 118 -16.20 15.96 -3.75
C ILE A 118 -17.04 16.43 -4.94
N SER A 119 -17.44 17.70 -4.91
CA SER A 119 -18.18 18.31 -6.02
C SER A 119 -17.31 18.51 -7.24
N ASP A 120 -17.93 18.62 -8.43
CA ASP A 120 -17.26 18.97 -9.67
C ASP A 120 -16.49 20.30 -9.59
N GLU A 121 -16.98 21.27 -8.83
CA GLU A 121 -16.30 22.55 -8.61
C GLU A 121 -14.98 22.35 -7.87
N VAL A 122 -14.98 21.57 -6.79
CA VAL A 122 -13.78 21.25 -6.01
C VAL A 122 -12.78 20.46 -6.84
N ALA A 123 -13.22 19.49 -7.61
CA ALA A 123 -12.36 18.65 -8.45
C ALA A 123 -11.64 19.42 -9.57
N ARG A 124 -12.18 20.56 -10.03
CA ARG A 124 -11.50 21.45 -11.00
C ARG A 124 -10.21 22.08 -10.45
N HIS A 125 -10.04 22.12 -9.14
CA HIS A 125 -8.82 22.64 -8.52
C HIS A 125 -7.69 21.60 -8.58
N ARG A 126 -6.86 21.64 -9.61
CA ARG A 126 -5.78 20.67 -9.87
C ARG A 126 -4.83 20.43 -8.70
N SER A 127 -4.66 21.43 -7.80
CA SER A 127 -3.83 21.30 -6.60
C SER A 127 -4.39 20.31 -5.59
N LEU A 128 -5.67 19.97 -5.67
CA LEU A 128 -6.31 18.98 -4.80
C LEU A 128 -6.10 17.54 -5.29
N MET A 129 -5.71 17.35 -6.55
CA MET A 129 -5.38 16.01 -7.11
C MET A 129 -6.50 14.99 -6.85
N THR A 130 -7.76 15.38 -7.05
CA THR A 130 -8.97 14.59 -6.78
C THR A 130 -9.91 14.57 -7.97
N ASP A 131 -10.66 13.48 -8.10
CA ASP A 131 -11.83 13.41 -8.95
C ASP A 131 -13.08 13.94 -8.21
N ALA A 132 -14.21 14.10 -8.90
CA ALA A 132 -15.51 14.38 -8.32
C ALA A 132 -16.27 13.07 -8.06
N GLY A 133 -17.07 13.02 -6.99
CA GLY A 133 -17.89 11.87 -6.63
C GLY A 133 -18.02 11.69 -5.13
N SER A 134 -18.72 10.63 -4.73
CA SER A 134 -18.93 10.28 -3.33
C SER A 134 -18.49 8.86 -3.02
N PHE A 135 -17.89 8.68 -1.85
CA PHE A 135 -17.44 7.38 -1.36
C PHE A 135 -17.69 7.28 0.14
N ILE A 136 -18.46 6.30 0.56
CA ILE A 136 -18.77 6.01 1.97
C ILE A 136 -18.32 4.58 2.25
N TRP A 137 -17.66 4.36 3.37
CA TRP A 137 -17.23 3.02 3.80
C TRP A 137 -17.47 2.81 5.28
N ASP A 138 -17.87 1.60 5.64
CA ASP A 138 -17.97 1.13 7.02
C ASP A 138 -17.58 -0.36 7.05
N LEU A 139 -16.38 -0.63 7.51
CA LEU A 139 -15.76 -1.94 7.39
C LEU A 139 -15.12 -2.39 8.70
N GLU A 140 -15.51 -3.57 9.16
CA GLU A 140 -14.75 -4.34 10.14
C GLU A 140 -13.47 -4.90 9.47
N VAL A 141 -12.38 -4.92 10.21
CA VAL A 141 -11.05 -5.34 9.74
C VAL A 141 -10.52 -6.47 10.60
N HIS A 142 -10.16 -7.58 9.98
CA HIS A 142 -9.50 -8.71 10.64
C HIS A 142 -8.22 -9.10 9.90
N LYS A 143 -7.06 -8.84 10.50
CA LYS A 143 -5.73 -9.12 9.94
C LYS A 143 -5.41 -10.60 10.15
N ALA A 144 -5.71 -11.46 9.17
CA ALA A 144 -5.62 -12.91 9.28
C ALA A 144 -4.17 -13.45 9.13
N VAL A 145 -3.35 -12.81 8.30
CA VAL A 145 -1.93 -13.14 8.13
C VAL A 145 -1.11 -11.89 8.40
N ALA A 146 -0.39 -11.89 9.50
CA ALA A 146 0.50 -10.79 9.87
C ALA A 146 1.78 -10.80 9.03
N CYS A 147 2.37 -9.64 8.83
CA CYS A 147 3.69 -9.52 8.23
C CYS A 147 4.72 -9.28 9.33
N HIS A 148 5.63 -10.22 9.51
CA HIS A 148 6.74 -10.10 10.45
C HIS A 148 7.95 -9.40 9.84
N THR A 149 7.96 -9.29 8.52
CA THR A 149 8.97 -8.57 7.75
C THR A 149 8.56 -7.11 7.63
N GLY A 150 9.40 -6.23 8.09
CA GLY A 150 9.23 -4.80 7.97
C GLY A 150 10.58 -4.12 8.01
N TYR A 151 10.63 -2.83 7.70
CA TYR A 151 11.79 -2.00 8.02
C TYR A 151 11.80 -1.71 9.54
N ILE A 152 11.72 -2.75 10.36
CA ILE A 152 12.08 -2.63 11.76
C ILE A 152 13.60 -2.55 11.75
N ALA A 153 14.08 -1.38 11.43
CA ALA A 153 15.43 -1.04 11.74
C ALA A 153 15.57 -1.29 13.24
N ASN A 154 16.62 -2.01 13.62
CA ASN A 154 17.12 -2.00 14.99
C ASN A 154 16.94 -0.57 15.54
N ALA A 155 16.50 -0.42 16.77
CA ALA A 155 16.26 0.88 17.40
C ALA A 155 17.43 1.87 17.17
N PHE A 156 18.64 1.35 17.05
CA PHE A 156 19.83 2.12 16.66
C PHE A 156 19.69 2.77 15.28
N PHE A 157 19.29 2.05 14.24
CA PHE A 157 19.14 2.62 12.89
C PHE A 157 17.99 3.62 12.80
N THR A 158 16.95 3.44 13.63
CA THR A 158 15.87 4.42 13.76
C THR A 158 16.34 5.67 14.49
N ALA A 159 17.12 5.52 15.57
CA ALA A 159 17.65 6.63 16.34
C ALA A 159 18.64 7.50 15.56
N VAL A 160 19.47 6.91 14.70
CA VAL A 160 20.42 7.63 13.83
C VAL A 160 19.82 8.05 12.49
N HIS A 161 18.49 7.90 12.30
CA HIS A 161 17.80 8.22 11.05
C HIS A 161 18.49 7.65 9.79
N ALA A 162 18.99 6.41 9.90
CA ALA A 162 19.78 5.77 8.86
C ALA A 162 19.00 5.48 7.57
N LEU A 163 17.67 5.37 7.65
CA LEU A 163 16.76 5.17 6.51
C LEU A 163 15.76 6.33 6.40
N GLU A 164 15.44 6.74 5.19
CA GLU A 164 14.51 7.85 4.93
C GLU A 164 13.04 7.43 4.86
N SER A 165 12.75 6.16 4.62
CA SER A 165 11.40 5.61 4.59
C SER A 165 11.33 4.20 5.15
N PHE A 166 10.16 3.86 5.67
CA PHE A 166 9.86 2.59 6.31
C PHE A 166 8.54 2.04 5.78
N TRP A 167 8.41 0.73 5.80
CA TRP A 167 7.20 0.00 5.47
C TRP A 167 6.95 -1.14 6.46
N HIS A 168 5.69 -1.41 6.72
CA HIS A 168 5.23 -2.55 7.51
C HIS A 168 3.89 -3.05 6.96
N GLY A 169 3.84 -4.32 6.57
CA GLY A 169 2.59 -4.98 6.22
C GLY A 169 1.81 -5.30 7.51
N GLU A 170 0.75 -4.55 7.78
CA GLU A 170 -0.06 -4.77 8.98
C GLU A 170 -0.91 -6.04 8.89
N GLY A 171 -1.38 -6.36 7.67
CA GLY A 171 -2.13 -7.57 7.38
C GLY A 171 -2.02 -7.91 5.88
N ILE A 172 -1.11 -8.83 5.54
CA ILE A 172 -0.87 -9.23 4.15
C ILE A 172 -1.96 -10.13 3.56
N ARG A 173 -2.82 -10.68 4.42
CA ARG A 173 -4.17 -11.14 4.14
C ARG A 173 -5.07 -10.59 5.22
N THR A 174 -5.95 -9.69 4.83
CA THR A 174 -6.89 -9.01 5.72
C THR A 174 -8.30 -9.32 5.25
N PHE A 175 -9.17 -9.71 6.14
CA PHE A 175 -10.59 -9.87 5.89
C PHE A 175 -11.31 -8.58 6.23
N PHE A 176 -12.11 -8.11 5.29
CA PHE A 176 -13.00 -6.97 5.48
C PHE A 176 -14.44 -7.44 5.45
N ARG A 177 -15.28 -6.84 6.30
CA ARG A 177 -16.72 -7.09 6.33
C ARG A 177 -17.45 -5.78 6.48
N GLY A 178 -18.45 -5.54 5.65
CA GLY A 178 -19.31 -4.36 5.74
C GLY A 178 -19.78 -3.89 4.38
N THR A 179 -19.85 -2.57 4.21
CA THR A 179 -20.37 -1.97 2.98
C THR A 179 -19.52 -0.80 2.50
N VAL A 180 -19.55 -0.62 1.19
CA VAL A 180 -19.05 0.57 0.50
C VAL A 180 -20.16 1.12 -0.37
N ILE A 181 -20.33 2.44 -0.39
CA ILE A 181 -21.23 3.13 -1.32
C ILE A 181 -20.38 4.04 -2.19
N LEU A 182 -20.36 3.78 -3.49
CA LEU A 182 -19.66 4.56 -4.50
C LEU A 182 -20.68 5.24 -5.41
N ASN A 183 -20.73 6.58 -5.38
CA ASN A 183 -21.70 7.36 -6.20
C ASN A 183 -23.13 6.84 -6.09
N GLY A 184 -23.58 6.48 -4.87
CA GLY A 184 -24.91 5.94 -4.60
C GLY A 184 -25.09 4.45 -4.89
N VAL A 185 -24.10 3.76 -5.44
CA VAL A 185 -24.14 2.31 -5.66
C VAL A 185 -23.53 1.58 -4.47
N THR A 186 -24.29 0.66 -3.87
CA THR A 186 -23.83 -0.13 -2.72
C THR A 186 -23.09 -1.39 -3.17
N TYR A 187 -21.97 -1.66 -2.52
CA TYR A 187 -21.18 -2.88 -2.64
C TYR A 187 -21.06 -3.55 -1.28
N GLU A 188 -21.32 -4.83 -1.24
CA GLU A 188 -21.11 -5.67 -0.06
C GLU A 188 -19.68 -6.19 -0.03
N VAL A 189 -19.03 -6.09 1.12
CA VAL A 189 -17.68 -6.60 1.35
C VAL A 189 -17.77 -7.78 2.30
N ALA A 190 -17.49 -8.98 1.79
CA ALA A 190 -17.52 -10.22 2.56
C ALA A 190 -16.11 -10.75 2.83
N PRO A 191 -15.81 -11.28 4.02
CA PRO A 191 -14.48 -11.75 4.39
C PRO A 191 -13.88 -12.75 3.41
N GLU A 192 -14.71 -13.64 2.89
CA GLU A 192 -14.30 -14.75 2.03
C GLU A 192 -13.83 -14.28 0.64
N THR A 193 -14.33 -13.14 0.16
CA THR A 193 -14.11 -12.60 -1.17
C THR A 193 -13.44 -11.23 -1.17
N SER A 194 -13.11 -10.68 0.01
CA SER A 194 -12.51 -9.35 0.09
C SER A 194 -11.06 -9.29 -0.38
N TYR A 195 -10.34 -10.42 -0.33
CA TYR A 195 -8.91 -10.53 -0.71
C TYR A 195 -8.06 -9.36 -0.26
N GLY A 196 -8.30 -8.91 0.96
CA GLY A 196 -7.86 -7.63 1.45
C GLY A 196 -6.39 -7.60 1.86
N TYR A 197 -5.87 -6.39 1.86
CA TYR A 197 -4.51 -6.07 2.24
C TYR A 197 -4.48 -4.79 3.09
N ALA A 198 -3.59 -4.74 4.09
CA ALA A 198 -3.37 -3.56 4.92
C ALA A 198 -1.87 -3.36 5.19
N ASP A 199 -1.40 -2.13 5.03
CA ASP A 199 -0.03 -1.75 5.36
C ASP A 199 0.11 -0.33 5.90
N LYS A 200 1.32 -0.04 6.35
CA LYS A 200 1.72 1.27 6.81
C LYS A 200 3.06 1.66 6.20
N HIS A 201 3.11 2.88 5.67
CA HIS A 201 4.35 3.54 5.26
C HIS A 201 4.58 4.82 6.07
N TRP A 202 5.82 5.10 6.40
CA TRP A 202 6.19 6.36 7.05
C TRP A 202 7.63 6.73 6.76
N GLY A 203 7.96 8.00 6.88
CA GLY A 203 9.33 8.46 6.65
C GLY A 203 9.42 9.95 6.35
N ARG A 204 10.56 10.34 5.82
CA ARG A 204 10.89 11.72 5.43
C ARG A 204 10.77 11.99 3.95
N SER A 205 10.96 10.98 3.13
CA SER A 205 10.88 11.08 1.67
C SER A 205 10.37 9.79 1.05
N TYR A 206 9.80 9.90 -0.15
CA TYR A 206 9.45 8.75 -0.95
C TYR A 206 10.69 8.28 -1.72
N ASN A 207 11.10 7.02 -1.52
CA ASN A 207 12.20 6.42 -2.25
C ASN A 207 11.77 6.07 -3.68
N GLN A 208 12.62 6.37 -4.65
CA GLN A 208 12.41 6.04 -6.06
C GLN A 208 13.63 5.27 -6.60
N PRO A 209 13.44 4.29 -7.48
CA PRO A 209 12.17 3.68 -7.88
C PRO A 209 11.51 2.96 -6.69
N TRP A 210 10.20 2.87 -6.70
CA TRP A 210 9.44 2.15 -5.68
C TRP A 210 8.47 1.16 -6.33
N LEU A 211 8.27 0.03 -5.68
CA LEU A 211 7.26 -0.95 -6.05
C LEU A 211 6.62 -1.58 -4.81
N GLN A 212 5.38 -1.98 -4.98
CA GLN A 212 4.65 -2.81 -4.05
C GLN A 212 3.95 -3.93 -4.80
N PHE A 213 3.87 -5.11 -4.19
CA PHE A 213 3.18 -6.24 -4.77
C PHE A 213 2.65 -7.14 -3.66
N ALA A 214 1.35 -7.43 -3.64
CA ALA A 214 0.75 -8.28 -2.62
C ALA A 214 -0.42 -9.06 -3.18
N SER A 215 -0.67 -10.27 -2.65
CA SER A 215 -1.89 -11.03 -2.90
C SER A 215 -2.20 -11.95 -1.73
N GLY A 216 -3.45 -11.92 -1.28
CA GLY A 216 -4.03 -12.90 -0.37
C GLY A 216 -4.81 -14.01 -1.09
N HIS A 217 -4.94 -13.97 -2.42
CA HIS A 217 -5.65 -14.97 -3.22
C HIS A 217 -4.62 -15.88 -3.92
N LEU A 218 -4.18 -16.92 -3.20
CA LEU A 218 -3.19 -17.89 -3.69
C LEU A 218 -3.84 -19.25 -3.90
N ILE A 219 -3.65 -19.81 -5.09
CA ILE A 219 -4.18 -21.12 -5.50
C ILE A 219 -3.01 -22.07 -5.75
N SER A 220 -2.98 -23.20 -5.06
CA SER A 220 -1.96 -24.23 -5.24
C SER A 220 -2.19 -25.01 -6.53
N GLU A 221 -1.20 -25.11 -7.42
CA GLU A 221 -1.28 -25.99 -8.59
C GLU A 221 -1.26 -27.48 -8.19
N LYS A 222 -0.62 -27.80 -7.07
CA LYS A 222 -0.54 -29.16 -6.56
C LYS A 222 -1.89 -29.72 -6.09
N THR A 223 -2.74 -28.86 -5.52
CA THR A 223 -4.03 -29.28 -4.94
C THR A 223 -5.24 -28.75 -5.69
N GLY A 224 -5.06 -27.76 -6.57
CA GLY A 224 -6.14 -27.04 -7.26
C GLY A 224 -6.99 -26.18 -6.31
N ARG A 225 -6.55 -25.93 -5.05
CA ARG A 225 -7.35 -25.26 -4.03
C ARG A 225 -6.74 -23.91 -3.61
N GLU A 226 -7.61 -22.99 -3.25
CA GLU A 226 -7.19 -21.76 -2.58
C GLU A 226 -6.57 -22.07 -1.20
N LEU A 227 -5.48 -21.39 -0.91
CA LEU A 227 -4.73 -21.53 0.33
C LEU A 227 -5.15 -20.42 1.32
N LYS A 228 -6.07 -20.74 2.23
CA LYS A 228 -6.69 -19.79 3.16
C LYS A 228 -5.71 -19.12 4.14
N HIS A 229 -4.62 -19.79 4.50
CA HIS A 229 -3.57 -19.31 5.42
C HIS A 229 -2.28 -18.98 4.67
N SER A 230 -2.43 -18.38 3.50
CA SER A 230 -1.28 -18.03 2.65
C SER A 230 -1.47 -16.65 2.07
N ALA A 231 -0.36 -15.91 1.96
CA ALA A 231 -0.34 -14.58 1.37
C ALA A 231 1.08 -14.21 0.95
N LEU A 232 1.17 -13.28 0.01
CA LEU A 232 2.41 -12.67 -0.44
C LEU A 232 2.38 -11.17 -0.18
N ALA A 233 3.47 -10.61 0.33
CA ALA A 233 3.70 -9.18 0.33
C ALA A 233 5.14 -8.85 -0.02
N ILE A 234 5.31 -7.83 -0.83
CA ILE A 234 6.59 -7.34 -1.32
C ILE A 234 6.58 -5.82 -1.30
N ASP A 235 7.59 -5.23 -0.68
CA ASP A 235 7.94 -3.82 -0.83
C ASP A 235 9.36 -3.70 -1.36
N GLY A 236 9.59 -2.86 -2.36
CA GLY A 236 10.88 -2.72 -2.99
C GLY A 236 11.21 -1.28 -3.37
N CYS A 237 12.43 -0.87 -3.06
CA CYS A 237 12.91 0.47 -3.38
C CYS A 237 14.44 0.53 -3.51
N CYS A 238 14.95 1.73 -3.78
CA CYS A 238 16.35 2.08 -3.59
C CYS A 238 16.48 2.92 -2.31
N PRO A 239 16.62 2.30 -1.14
CA PRO A 239 16.73 3.04 0.11
C PRO A 239 18.03 3.84 0.13
N LYS A 240 18.02 4.98 0.82
CA LYS A 240 19.22 5.72 1.15
C LYS A 240 19.65 5.35 2.56
N PHE A 241 20.90 5.02 2.73
CA PHE A 241 21.53 4.83 4.03
C PHE A 241 22.37 6.06 4.35
N LEU A 242 21.97 6.81 5.36
CA LEU A 242 22.45 8.17 5.63
C LEU A 242 22.22 9.09 4.41
N PHE A 243 23.19 9.27 3.53
CA PHE A 243 23.05 10.09 2.30
C PHE A 243 23.39 9.28 1.04
N PHE A 244 23.83 8.03 1.20
CA PHE A 244 24.28 7.21 0.08
C PHE A 244 23.14 6.34 -0.45
N PRO A 245 22.81 6.42 -1.76
CA PRO A 245 21.81 5.54 -2.36
C PRO A 245 22.32 4.09 -2.32
N MET A 246 21.52 3.21 -1.76
CA MET A 246 21.78 1.79 -1.79
C MET A 246 21.33 1.20 -3.13
N ARG A 247 21.81 -0.01 -3.45
CA ARG A 247 21.26 -0.79 -4.57
C ARG A 247 19.79 -1.13 -4.30
N ARG A 248 19.05 -1.44 -5.37
CA ARG A 248 17.67 -1.94 -5.29
C ARG A 248 17.53 -3.03 -4.23
N ARG A 249 16.63 -2.81 -3.28
CA ARG A 249 16.35 -3.73 -2.17
C ARG A 249 14.89 -4.14 -2.24
N ILE A 250 14.58 -5.22 -1.56
CA ILE A 250 13.23 -5.76 -1.45
C ILE A 250 13.08 -6.34 -0.05
N LEU A 251 11.90 -6.14 0.50
CA LEU A 251 11.36 -6.87 1.63
C LEU A 251 10.26 -7.77 1.07
N MET A 252 10.29 -9.05 1.40
CA MET A 252 9.30 -10.01 0.93
C MET A 252 8.98 -10.98 2.05
N GLN A 253 7.69 -11.21 2.25
CA GLN A 253 7.17 -12.33 3.00
C GLN A 253 6.21 -13.11 2.12
N LEU A 254 6.42 -14.42 2.03
CA LEU A 254 5.47 -15.38 1.53
C LEU A 254 5.07 -16.28 2.70
N THR A 255 3.83 -16.20 3.12
CA THR A 255 3.25 -17.18 4.04
C THR A 255 2.61 -18.28 3.21
N TYR A 256 3.04 -19.53 3.39
CA TYR A 256 2.52 -20.68 2.70
C TYR A 256 1.98 -21.69 3.71
N THR A 257 0.67 -21.89 3.73
CA THR A 257 -0.03 -22.77 4.69
C THR A 257 0.37 -22.54 6.15
N GLY A 258 0.55 -21.26 6.53
CA GLY A 258 0.94 -20.84 7.88
C GLY A 258 2.45 -20.84 8.18
N GLU A 259 3.29 -21.29 7.23
CA GLU A 259 4.75 -21.19 7.33
C GLU A 259 5.25 -19.92 6.64
N ASP A 260 6.10 -19.12 7.32
CA ASP A 260 6.63 -17.87 6.81
C ASP A 260 7.98 -18.05 6.13
N PHE A 261 8.07 -17.57 4.89
CA PHE A 261 9.30 -17.45 4.11
C PHE A 261 9.66 -15.98 3.97
N GLU A 262 10.62 -15.53 4.79
CA GLU A 262 11.03 -14.14 4.86
C GLU A 262 12.34 -13.88 4.10
N TYR A 263 12.36 -12.78 3.35
CA TYR A 263 13.53 -12.32 2.60
C TYR A 263 13.71 -10.83 2.80
N HIS A 264 14.67 -10.45 3.61
CA HIS A 264 14.96 -9.05 3.88
C HIS A 264 16.44 -8.81 4.14
N PHE A 265 16.86 -7.57 3.97
CA PHE A 265 18.27 -7.19 4.12
C PHE A 265 18.67 -6.78 5.54
N GLY A 266 17.71 -6.64 6.45
CA GLY A 266 17.93 -6.17 7.83
C GLY A 266 18.48 -7.22 8.80
N ARG A 267 18.56 -8.50 8.38
CA ARG A 267 19.14 -9.59 9.18
C ARG A 267 20.33 -10.21 8.44
N PRO A 268 21.57 -9.77 8.69
CA PRO A 268 22.75 -10.21 7.94
C PRO A 268 22.98 -11.73 8.01
N LEU A 269 22.59 -12.38 9.11
CA LEU A 269 22.77 -13.83 9.30
C LEU A 269 21.88 -14.69 8.39
N THR A 270 20.77 -14.15 7.82
CA THR A 270 19.89 -14.89 6.93
C THR A 270 20.46 -15.02 5.50
N LEU A 271 21.48 -14.23 5.16
CA LEU A 271 22.10 -14.15 3.84
C LEU A 271 21.07 -14.03 2.71
N SER A 272 20.01 -13.28 2.95
CA SER A 272 18.95 -13.08 1.94
C SER A 272 19.49 -12.31 0.73
N ARG A 273 19.23 -12.85 -0.46
CA ARG A 273 19.54 -12.20 -1.75
C ARG A 273 18.26 -12.04 -2.54
N CYS A 274 17.95 -10.81 -2.89
CA CYS A 274 16.74 -10.48 -3.65
C CYS A 274 17.12 -9.74 -4.93
N LYS A 275 16.44 -10.08 -6.02
CA LYS A 275 16.52 -9.38 -7.30
C LYS A 275 15.12 -9.11 -7.79
N TRP A 276 14.91 -7.94 -8.37
CA TRP A 276 13.65 -7.61 -9.01
C TRP A 276 13.87 -6.83 -10.31
N LYS A 277 12.92 -6.99 -11.20
CA LYS A 277 12.85 -6.26 -12.46
C LYS A 277 11.39 -5.98 -12.77
N VAL A 278 11.11 -4.75 -13.16
CA VAL A 278 9.81 -4.37 -13.73
C VAL A 278 10.02 -4.05 -15.21
N LYS A 279 9.23 -4.65 -16.07
CA LYS A 279 9.17 -4.35 -17.49
C LYS A 279 7.85 -3.63 -17.77
N GLU A 280 7.97 -2.41 -18.23
CA GLU A 280 6.85 -1.62 -18.70
C GLU A 280 6.70 -1.81 -20.21
N THR A 281 5.48 -2.08 -20.65
CA THR A 281 5.09 -2.10 -22.05
C THR A 281 3.97 -1.06 -22.28
N ASN A 282 3.57 -0.85 -23.53
CA ASN A 282 2.44 0.04 -23.81
C ASN A 282 1.10 -0.42 -23.20
N LYS A 283 0.97 -1.75 -22.93
CA LYS A 283 -0.30 -2.36 -22.49
C LYS A 283 -0.30 -2.81 -21.04
N ARG A 284 0.87 -3.15 -20.45
CA ARG A 284 0.95 -3.74 -19.12
C ARG A 284 2.29 -3.52 -18.44
N PHE A 285 2.28 -3.64 -17.13
CA PHE A 285 3.48 -3.87 -16.32
C PHE A 285 3.67 -5.36 -16.05
N ILE A 286 4.93 -5.79 -16.01
CA ILE A 286 5.33 -7.17 -15.73
C ILE A 286 6.43 -7.13 -14.68
N TRP A 287 6.19 -7.79 -13.55
CA TRP A 287 7.12 -7.89 -12.43
C TRP A 287 7.76 -9.25 -12.39
N HIS A 288 9.07 -9.29 -12.17
CA HIS A 288 9.81 -10.51 -11.89
C HIS A 288 10.60 -10.34 -10.61
N PHE A 289 10.39 -11.24 -9.67
CA PHE A 289 11.11 -11.29 -8.41
C PHE A 289 11.82 -12.62 -8.26
N LYS A 290 13.01 -12.59 -7.68
CA LYS A 290 13.73 -13.77 -7.21
C LYS A 290 14.31 -13.45 -5.84
N ALA A 291 13.85 -14.16 -4.83
CA ALA A 291 14.37 -14.08 -3.48
C ALA A 291 14.92 -15.43 -3.04
N GLN A 292 16.02 -15.43 -2.31
CA GLN A 292 16.63 -16.64 -1.76
C GLN A 292 17.33 -16.35 -0.46
N ASN A 293 17.32 -17.35 0.42
CA ASN A 293 18.10 -17.41 1.65
C ASN A 293 18.78 -18.78 1.77
N ARG A 294 19.23 -19.15 2.97
CA ARG A 294 19.89 -20.45 3.20
C ARG A 294 18.97 -21.65 2.99
N THR A 295 17.67 -21.52 3.27
CA THR A 295 16.72 -22.63 3.34
C THR A 295 15.77 -22.68 2.15
N SER A 296 15.57 -21.57 1.43
CA SER A 296 14.51 -21.49 0.43
C SER A 296 14.84 -20.55 -0.73
N VAL A 297 14.10 -20.73 -1.82
CA VAL A 297 14.09 -19.83 -3.00
C VAL A 297 12.65 -19.60 -3.42
N VAL A 298 12.30 -18.34 -3.67
CA VAL A 298 11.01 -17.95 -4.26
C VAL A 298 11.26 -17.25 -5.58
N ARG A 299 10.51 -17.61 -6.60
CA ARG A 299 10.46 -16.92 -7.89
C ARG A 299 9.04 -16.50 -8.17
N ILE A 300 8.84 -15.26 -8.57
CA ILE A 300 7.52 -14.70 -8.84
C ILE A 300 7.54 -14.02 -10.19
N SER A 301 6.49 -14.27 -10.96
CA SER A 301 6.18 -13.55 -12.18
C SER A 301 4.75 -13.06 -12.10
N GLY A 302 4.54 -11.73 -12.16
CA GLY A 302 3.24 -11.12 -12.09
C GLY A 302 3.04 -10.09 -13.19
N SER A 303 1.80 -9.81 -13.56
CA SER A 303 1.47 -8.75 -14.50
C SER A 303 0.12 -8.10 -14.21
N CYS A 304 0.01 -6.83 -14.57
CA CYS A 304 -1.26 -6.11 -14.55
C CYS A 304 -1.41 -5.27 -15.83
N SER A 305 -2.62 -5.20 -16.36
CA SER A 305 -2.95 -4.34 -17.48
C SER A 305 -2.91 -2.87 -17.05
N LYS A 306 -2.30 -1.99 -17.84
CA LYS A 306 -2.36 -0.53 -17.57
C LYS A 306 -3.79 0.03 -17.56
N LYS A 307 -4.73 -0.63 -18.23
CA LYS A 307 -6.15 -0.26 -18.19
C LYS A 307 -6.82 -0.58 -16.85
N GLN A 308 -6.18 -1.41 -16.02
CA GLN A 308 -6.63 -1.77 -14.67
C GLN A 308 -5.75 -1.13 -13.60
N MET A 309 -4.97 -0.12 -13.98
CA MET A 309 -4.13 0.66 -13.07
C MET A 309 -4.41 2.14 -13.24
N MET A 310 -4.26 2.90 -12.18
CA MET A 310 -4.39 4.35 -12.20
C MET A 310 -3.07 5.02 -11.83
N PRO A 311 -2.76 6.17 -12.44
CA PRO A 311 -1.61 6.98 -12.06
C PRO A 311 -1.96 7.83 -10.84
N LEU A 312 -1.24 7.65 -9.75
CA LEU A 312 -1.41 8.41 -8.53
C LEU A 312 -0.25 9.38 -8.33
N LEU A 313 -0.56 10.58 -7.84
CA LEU A 313 0.41 11.58 -7.47
C LEU A 313 0.45 11.72 -5.95
N TYR A 314 1.64 11.89 -5.40
CA TYR A 314 1.86 12.10 -3.97
C TYR A 314 2.67 13.37 -3.76
N GLU A 315 2.23 14.18 -2.83
CA GLU A 315 3.00 15.32 -2.34
C GLU A 315 3.94 14.86 -1.24
N SER A 316 5.22 15.18 -1.40
CA SER A 316 6.25 14.86 -0.40
C SER A 316 6.29 15.89 0.74
N PRO A 317 6.90 15.56 1.90
CA PRO A 317 6.99 16.46 3.04
C PRO A 317 7.67 17.82 2.77
N ASP A 318 8.40 17.95 1.67
CA ASP A 318 9.00 19.21 1.22
C ASP A 318 8.11 19.99 0.23
N GLY A 319 6.90 19.49 -0.05
CA GLY A 319 5.91 20.15 -0.92
C GLY A 319 6.11 19.88 -2.42
N LYS A 320 6.95 18.92 -2.79
CA LYS A 320 7.11 18.54 -4.19
C LYS A 320 6.16 17.40 -4.55
N VAL A 321 5.62 17.45 -5.75
CA VAL A 321 4.95 16.32 -6.39
C VAL A 321 5.87 15.79 -7.48
N SER A 322 6.02 14.48 -7.54
CA SER A 322 6.81 13.84 -8.59
C SER A 322 6.13 13.99 -9.94
N ASP A 323 6.88 14.37 -10.97
CA ASP A 323 6.41 14.38 -12.37
C ASP A 323 6.16 12.95 -12.90
N ILE A 324 6.71 11.95 -12.21
CA ILE A 324 6.54 10.53 -12.53
C ILE A 324 5.45 9.96 -11.63
N PRO A 325 4.28 9.59 -12.17
CA PRO A 325 3.21 9.04 -11.36
C PRO A 325 3.58 7.66 -10.81
N LEU A 326 3.03 7.36 -9.65
CA LEU A 326 2.94 6.03 -9.13
C LEU A 326 1.75 5.32 -9.78
N TRP A 327 2.00 4.24 -10.49
CA TRP A 327 0.94 3.41 -11.05
C TRP A 327 0.52 2.37 -10.00
N GLU A 328 -0.77 2.35 -9.65
CA GLU A 328 -1.35 1.38 -8.70
C GLU A 328 -2.54 0.66 -9.32
N GLY A 329 -2.72 -0.63 -8.97
CA GLY A 329 -3.84 -1.46 -9.40
C GLY A 329 -4.09 -2.64 -8.45
N GLY A 330 -5.31 -3.16 -8.45
CA GLY A 330 -5.75 -4.24 -7.57
C GLY A 330 -5.96 -5.61 -8.24
N ASN A 331 -5.65 -5.73 -9.54
CA ASN A 331 -5.99 -6.91 -10.35
C ASN A 331 -4.78 -7.58 -11.01
N ALA A 332 -3.63 -7.57 -10.33
CA ALA A 332 -2.48 -8.31 -10.83
C ALA A 332 -2.71 -9.81 -10.73
N THR A 333 -2.22 -10.51 -11.74
CA THR A 333 -2.23 -11.99 -11.81
C THR A 333 -0.82 -12.52 -12.06
N GLY A 334 -0.58 -13.79 -11.70
CA GLY A 334 0.71 -14.41 -11.99
C GLY A 334 0.97 -15.71 -11.24
N THR A 335 2.25 -16.04 -11.11
CA THR A 335 2.70 -17.31 -10.53
C THR A 335 3.81 -17.12 -9.52
N ILE A 336 3.85 -18.00 -8.51
CA ILE A 336 4.89 -18.11 -7.50
C ILE A 336 5.42 -19.53 -7.51
N GLU A 337 6.74 -19.69 -7.65
CA GLU A 337 7.41 -20.98 -7.44
C GLU A 337 8.15 -20.94 -6.10
N LEU A 338 7.78 -21.82 -5.19
CA LEU A 338 8.40 -21.97 -3.88
C LEU A 338 9.26 -23.22 -3.84
N TYR A 339 10.54 -23.04 -3.54
CA TYR A 339 11.51 -24.11 -3.40
C TYR A 339 12.11 -24.16 -1.99
N ARG A 340 12.41 -25.34 -1.51
CA ARG A 340 13.18 -25.60 -0.28
C ARG A 340 14.54 -26.23 -0.63
N ARG A 341 15.56 -25.92 0.18
CA ARG A 341 16.86 -26.57 0.09
C ARG A 341 16.90 -27.76 1.02
N ILE A 342 17.06 -28.96 0.45
CA ILE A 342 17.16 -30.21 1.18
C ILE A 342 18.43 -30.93 0.72
N GLY A 343 19.37 -31.23 1.64
CA GLY A 343 20.61 -31.92 1.31
C GLY A 343 21.47 -31.25 0.21
N GLY A 344 21.37 -29.91 0.06
CA GLY A 344 22.10 -29.15 -0.98
C GLY A 344 21.36 -29.01 -2.30
N SER A 345 20.29 -29.77 -2.57
CA SER A 345 19.42 -29.66 -3.76
C SER A 345 18.28 -28.68 -3.53
N LEU A 346 17.70 -28.19 -4.63
CA LEU A 346 16.48 -27.38 -4.60
C LEU A 346 15.30 -28.27 -4.99
N GLU A 347 14.35 -28.41 -4.06
CA GLU A 347 13.11 -29.15 -4.30
C GLU A 347 11.94 -28.19 -4.40
N LEU A 348 11.11 -28.34 -5.44
CA LEU A 348 9.89 -27.57 -5.61
C LEU A 348 8.85 -28.01 -4.58
N ILE A 349 8.46 -27.11 -3.69
CA ILE A 349 7.38 -27.34 -2.72
C ILE A 349 6.04 -27.25 -3.44
N ASP A 350 5.81 -26.11 -4.12
CA ASP A 350 4.57 -25.85 -4.85
C ASP A 350 4.79 -24.77 -5.91
N ARG A 351 3.88 -24.76 -6.89
CA ARG A 351 3.66 -23.62 -7.78
C ARG A 351 2.28 -23.06 -7.48
N LEU A 352 2.22 -21.77 -7.19
CA LEU A 352 0.99 -21.07 -6.86
C LEU A 352 0.60 -20.16 -8.01
N GLN A 353 -0.68 -20.12 -8.33
CA GLN A 353 -1.27 -19.04 -9.09
C GLN A 353 -1.81 -17.99 -8.12
N PHE A 354 -1.78 -16.72 -8.48
CA PHE A 354 -2.42 -15.67 -7.73
C PHE A 354 -3.24 -14.77 -8.64
N GLU A 355 -4.30 -14.27 -8.08
CA GLU A 355 -5.23 -13.32 -8.68
C GLU A 355 -5.50 -12.19 -7.68
N ASN A 356 -6.21 -11.15 -8.14
CA ASN A 356 -6.61 -10.03 -7.28
C ASN A 356 -5.42 -9.40 -6.53
N GLY A 357 -4.26 -9.37 -7.20
CA GLY A 357 -3.03 -8.86 -6.61
C GLY A 357 -3.00 -7.34 -6.60
N LEU A 358 -2.71 -6.74 -5.43
CA LEU A 358 -2.29 -5.36 -5.35
C LEU A 358 -0.93 -5.22 -6.02
N CYS A 359 -0.77 -4.21 -6.87
CA CYS A 359 0.49 -3.94 -7.53
C CYS A 359 0.70 -2.44 -7.68
N ALA A 360 1.93 -2.01 -7.43
CA ALA A 360 2.33 -0.63 -7.62
C ALA A 360 3.74 -0.54 -8.21
N TYR A 361 3.98 0.49 -9.00
CA TYR A 361 5.30 0.80 -9.53
C TYR A 361 5.46 2.28 -9.87
N GLN A 362 6.53 2.86 -9.36
CA GLN A 362 7.03 4.17 -9.75
C GLN A 362 8.48 4.01 -10.22
N ARG A 363 8.75 4.43 -11.44
CA ARG A 363 10.13 4.46 -11.96
C ARG A 363 10.93 5.61 -11.33
N SER A 364 12.24 5.53 -11.44
CA SER A 364 13.18 6.63 -11.13
C SER A 364 13.24 7.64 -12.25
#